data_eb4a68c5bf77583cc70519afb81e1162
#
_entry.id   eb4a68c5bf77583cc70519afb81e1162
#
_cell.length_a   1.000
_cell.length_b   1.000
_cell.length_c   1.000
_cell.angle_alpha   90.00
_cell.angle_beta   90.00
_cell.angle_gamma   90.00
#
_symmetry.space_group_name_H-M   'P 1'
#
loop_
_entity.id
_entity.type
_entity.pdbx_description
1 polymer ?
#
loop_
_entity_poly.entity_id
_entity_poly.type
_entity_poly.pdbx_seq_one_letter_code
_entity_poly.pdbx_strand_id
1 'polypeptide(L)'
;FGLHDNYQDMYDDAPSFDTKYLMYNKDGRPQTGGVWAGGTPYLMASDKAMEFAYRNLPQVKDLFSPNSYFIDTTFNVPLAVSYAPNVLSRSEDMHWKQTLAGYAQDTFGVFGSEGGVEWAVPYGDYFEGILSKKTQAEPGSHIVPLMELVYGDCVALYPHMSEKIGTNGYNTAKHVATDILYAENPLYQLTDGVYYENDDVVAVKPSVSEIKQTGSNTFQITYQWEALEDVSVDAQTVFTHFTSEAAAFQEAKILFQEGHNLAASASTWKKGDIITDGPYTVTITNSSSSRIAVMTMLLGANGQRLHLSDGNGDAFGRYLLGYLCVGSDGALRFEEAAQLITDDYEVFSRNDAGYGEEQSLGYFDTLMKNSYEILSPLNRLTAEREMTSHCFLTADECVEQTTFGDVTITVNFGAQPYTCADGSVLPQYGFTVVSPSLEAFYAVRYNGVDYPDGAMFVLSTDDGSAIRSASKVTVYHAFGDGDIRWRGKLYSVSGKQELSVSDTPVVPVTPSAPAGSGASGTKEPAVLPFTDVAKQDWFYGDVAYVYENSLMNGVSKTTFAPGQKTTRAMIVTILWRLEGSPAAKEASGFHDVPASMYYADAVAWAAENDIVNGC
;
A
#
# COMPACT_ATOMS: atom_id res chain seq x y z
N PHE A 1 13.01 5.06 -13.37
CA PHE A 1 11.72 5.72 -13.15
C PHE A 1 10.95 5.84 -14.45
N GLY A 2 9.60 5.86 -14.36
CA GLY A 2 8.70 6.06 -15.48
C GLY A 2 7.92 7.36 -15.37
N LEU A 3 7.40 7.83 -16.50
CA LEU A 3 6.45 8.93 -16.58
C LEU A 3 5.14 8.41 -17.15
N HIS A 4 4.08 9.20 -16.99
CA HIS A 4 2.71 8.83 -17.35
C HIS A 4 2.14 9.83 -18.36
N ASP A 5 1.37 9.32 -19.34
CA ASP A 5 0.70 10.10 -20.38
C ASP A 5 -0.63 9.44 -20.78
N ASN A 6 -1.44 10.12 -21.59
CA ASN A 6 -2.70 9.62 -22.14
C ASN A 6 -2.87 10.07 -23.59
N TYR A 7 -3.23 9.15 -24.48
CA TYR A 7 -3.52 9.39 -25.91
C TYR A 7 -4.91 8.89 -26.33
N GLN A 8 -5.79 8.61 -25.35
CA GLN A 8 -7.12 8.08 -25.61
C GLN A 8 -8.13 9.16 -25.91
N ASP A 9 -8.00 10.32 -25.29
CA ASP A 9 -8.99 11.38 -25.35
C ASP A 9 -8.39 12.79 -25.30
N MET A 10 -9.20 13.80 -25.56
CA MET A 10 -8.83 15.21 -25.46
C MET A 10 -10.02 16.09 -25.06
N TYR A 11 -9.73 17.17 -24.36
CA TYR A 11 -10.70 18.16 -23.94
C TYR A 11 -10.78 19.32 -24.96
N ASP A 12 -11.94 19.96 -25.11
CA ASP A 12 -12.16 21.02 -26.08
C ASP A 12 -11.48 22.36 -25.71
N ASP A 13 -11.05 22.52 -24.47
CA ASP A 13 -10.23 23.64 -23.98
C ASP A 13 -8.73 23.41 -24.15
N ALA A 14 -8.29 22.22 -24.57
CA ALA A 14 -6.87 21.94 -24.78
C ALA A 14 -6.32 22.74 -25.98
N PRO A 15 -5.14 23.38 -25.89
CA PRO A 15 -4.55 24.16 -27.00
C PRO A 15 -4.35 23.37 -28.29
N SER A 16 -4.26 22.04 -28.20
CA SER A 16 -4.10 21.13 -29.32
C SER A 16 -5.42 20.56 -29.87
N PHE A 17 -6.55 20.94 -29.28
CA PHE A 17 -7.86 20.42 -29.71
C PHE A 17 -8.17 20.77 -31.16
N ASP A 18 -8.55 19.76 -31.93
CA ASP A 18 -9.06 19.90 -33.29
C ASP A 18 -9.97 18.71 -33.61
N THR A 19 -11.14 18.99 -34.16
CA THR A 19 -12.13 17.96 -34.51
C THR A 19 -11.62 16.93 -35.52
N LYS A 20 -10.56 17.24 -36.29
CA LYS A 20 -9.91 16.28 -37.20
C LYS A 20 -9.25 15.08 -36.46
N TYR A 21 -9.05 15.19 -35.16
CA TYR A 21 -8.45 14.11 -34.34
C TYR A 21 -9.49 13.19 -33.74
N LEU A 22 -10.77 13.56 -33.77
CA LEU A 22 -11.81 12.87 -33.01
C LEU A 22 -12.34 11.63 -33.70
N MET A 23 -12.86 10.72 -32.92
CA MET A 23 -13.70 9.61 -33.37
C MET A 23 -15.14 10.05 -33.53
N TYR A 24 -15.87 9.42 -34.46
CA TYR A 24 -17.24 9.79 -34.81
C TYR A 24 -18.20 8.60 -34.74
N ASN A 25 -19.42 8.86 -34.28
CA ASN A 25 -20.56 7.97 -34.36
C ASN A 25 -21.13 7.89 -35.76
N LYS A 26 -22.01 6.90 -36.04
CA LYS A 26 -22.69 6.77 -37.35
C LYS A 26 -23.52 7.99 -37.75
N ASP A 27 -23.99 8.74 -36.77
CA ASP A 27 -24.80 9.95 -37.00
C ASP A 27 -23.94 11.21 -37.19
N GLY A 28 -22.63 11.08 -37.29
CA GLY A 28 -21.69 12.17 -37.49
C GLY A 28 -21.38 13.01 -36.27
N ARG A 29 -21.84 12.62 -35.07
CA ARG A 29 -21.45 13.27 -33.81
C ARG A 29 -20.14 12.71 -33.31
N PRO A 30 -19.26 13.55 -32.70
CA PRO A 30 -18.08 13.07 -32.03
C PRO A 30 -18.42 12.05 -30.92
N GLN A 31 -17.55 11.06 -30.72
CA GLN A 31 -17.63 10.17 -29.60
C GLN A 31 -17.04 10.83 -28.35
N THR A 32 -17.60 10.56 -27.19
CA THR A 32 -17.14 11.10 -25.90
C THR A 32 -16.72 9.97 -24.97
N GLY A 33 -15.76 10.25 -24.10
CA GLY A 33 -15.35 9.38 -23.01
C GLY A 33 -16.26 9.49 -21.79
N GLY A 34 -15.76 8.99 -20.66
CA GLY A 34 -16.40 9.14 -19.34
C GLY A 34 -16.37 10.60 -18.86
N VAL A 35 -16.86 10.82 -17.64
CA VAL A 35 -16.77 12.14 -16.99
C VAL A 35 -15.66 12.07 -15.95
N TRP A 36 -14.62 12.85 -16.16
CA TRP A 36 -13.45 12.91 -15.27
C TRP A 36 -13.32 14.29 -14.62
N ALA A 37 -12.26 14.54 -13.89
CA ALA A 37 -12.04 15.83 -13.21
C ALA A 37 -12.04 17.03 -14.19
N GLY A 38 -11.58 16.84 -15.43
CA GLY A 38 -11.60 17.85 -16.49
C GLY A 38 -12.94 18.00 -17.24
N GLY A 39 -13.96 17.20 -16.88
CA GLY A 39 -15.26 17.16 -17.58
C GLY A 39 -15.41 15.95 -18.49
N THR A 40 -16.16 16.10 -19.58
CA THR A 40 -16.38 15.03 -20.58
C THR A 40 -15.44 15.22 -21.76
N PRO A 41 -14.42 14.37 -21.94
CA PRO A 41 -13.51 14.46 -23.08
C PRO A 41 -14.12 13.89 -24.35
N TYR A 42 -13.53 14.23 -25.48
CA TYR A 42 -13.79 13.60 -26.76
C TYR A 42 -12.77 12.49 -27.05
N LEU A 43 -13.23 11.35 -27.56
CA LEU A 43 -12.32 10.25 -27.89
C LEU A 43 -11.49 10.60 -29.15
N MET A 44 -10.20 10.36 -29.05
CA MET A 44 -9.25 10.57 -30.14
C MET A 44 -9.12 9.29 -30.99
N ALA A 45 -9.07 9.46 -32.31
CA ALA A 45 -8.81 8.33 -33.21
C ALA A 45 -7.34 7.86 -33.03
N SER A 46 -7.14 6.57 -32.85
CA SER A 46 -5.82 6.01 -32.49
C SER A 46 -4.75 6.23 -33.58
N ASP A 47 -5.13 6.28 -34.86
CA ASP A 47 -4.22 6.68 -35.96
C ASP A 47 -3.73 8.13 -35.81
N LYS A 48 -4.56 9.00 -35.25
CA LYS A 48 -4.24 10.42 -35.00
C LYS A 48 -3.44 10.62 -33.73
N ALA A 49 -3.62 9.76 -32.75
CA ALA A 49 -2.83 9.74 -31.52
C ALA A 49 -1.32 9.66 -31.81
N MET A 50 -0.93 8.94 -32.85
CA MET A 50 0.47 8.81 -33.27
C MET A 50 1.12 10.14 -33.66
N GLU A 51 0.35 11.13 -34.19
CA GLU A 51 0.89 12.45 -34.48
C GLU A 51 1.40 13.16 -33.22
N PHE A 52 0.68 12.99 -32.11
CA PHE A 52 1.07 13.51 -30.81
C PHE A 52 2.21 12.72 -30.19
N ALA A 53 2.16 11.39 -30.24
CA ALA A 53 3.20 10.53 -29.70
C ALA A 53 4.56 10.80 -30.36
N TYR A 54 4.63 10.88 -31.71
CA TYR A 54 5.85 11.20 -32.44
C TYR A 54 6.41 12.59 -32.12
N ARG A 55 5.56 13.53 -31.72
CA ARG A 55 5.98 14.87 -31.30
C ARG A 55 6.45 14.90 -29.85
N ASN A 56 5.70 14.24 -28.95
CA ASN A 56 5.86 14.41 -27.50
C ASN A 56 6.92 13.48 -26.92
N LEU A 57 6.87 12.16 -27.25
CA LEU A 57 7.72 11.16 -26.60
C LEU A 57 9.23 11.42 -26.76
N PRO A 58 9.75 11.85 -27.94
CA PRO A 58 11.16 12.24 -28.04
C PRO A 58 11.54 13.43 -27.15
N GLN A 59 10.65 14.41 -27.00
CA GLN A 59 10.90 15.58 -26.14
C GLN A 59 10.92 15.17 -24.66
N VAL A 60 10.02 14.29 -24.24
CA VAL A 60 10.03 13.73 -22.88
C VAL A 60 11.30 12.96 -22.62
N LYS A 61 11.74 12.14 -23.60
CA LYS A 61 12.99 11.39 -23.48
C LYS A 61 14.20 12.31 -23.33
N ASP A 62 14.27 13.36 -24.15
CA ASP A 62 15.38 14.33 -24.11
C ASP A 62 15.41 15.14 -22.80
N LEU A 63 14.24 15.53 -22.28
CA LEU A 63 14.13 16.37 -21.08
C LEU A 63 14.37 15.61 -19.77
N PHE A 64 13.87 14.38 -19.67
CA PHE A 64 13.81 13.66 -18.39
C PHE A 64 14.57 12.34 -18.40
N SER A 65 14.88 11.78 -19.56
CA SER A 65 15.56 10.49 -19.73
C SER A 65 14.94 9.33 -18.92
N PRO A 66 13.61 9.17 -18.88
CA PRO A 66 13.01 8.04 -18.19
C PRO A 66 13.39 6.72 -18.87
N ASN A 67 13.43 5.64 -18.10
CA ASN A 67 13.70 4.29 -18.61
C ASN A 67 12.46 3.38 -18.58
N SER A 68 11.32 3.94 -18.23
CA SER A 68 9.99 3.33 -18.34
C SER A 68 8.98 4.38 -18.73
N TYR A 69 7.90 3.96 -19.38
CA TYR A 69 6.79 4.84 -19.74
C TYR A 69 5.46 4.13 -19.56
N PHE A 70 4.48 4.86 -19.04
CA PHE A 70 3.11 4.39 -18.89
C PHE A 70 2.18 5.24 -19.75
N ILE A 71 1.40 4.60 -20.61
CA ILE A 71 0.34 5.28 -21.35
C ILE A 71 -1.01 4.73 -20.88
N ASP A 72 -1.73 5.60 -20.20
CA ASP A 72 -3.01 5.30 -19.58
C ASP A 72 -4.05 4.82 -20.60
N THR A 73 -4.94 3.93 -20.19
CA THR A 73 -6.13 3.46 -20.91
C THR A 73 -5.88 2.79 -22.27
N THR A 74 -4.65 2.71 -22.77
CA THR A 74 -4.37 2.19 -24.11
C THR A 74 -4.94 0.79 -24.32
N PHE A 75 -4.84 -0.09 -23.31
CA PHE A 75 -5.29 -1.47 -23.37
C PHE A 75 -6.54 -1.75 -22.54
N ASN A 76 -6.99 -0.82 -21.70
CA ASN A 76 -8.20 -0.98 -20.90
C ASN A 76 -9.47 -0.66 -21.71
N VAL A 77 -9.41 0.30 -22.62
CA VAL A 77 -10.56 0.70 -23.43
C VAL A 77 -10.81 -0.30 -24.55
N PRO A 78 -12.05 -0.83 -24.70
CA PRO A 78 -12.39 -1.76 -25.77
C PRO A 78 -12.07 -1.18 -27.15
N LEU A 79 -11.68 -2.08 -28.07
CA LEU A 79 -11.43 -1.70 -29.48
C LEU A 79 -12.65 -1.03 -30.09
N ALA A 80 -12.46 0.16 -30.62
CA ALA A 80 -13.50 1.03 -31.07
C ALA A 80 -13.68 1.03 -32.60
N VAL A 81 -14.78 1.61 -33.04
CA VAL A 81 -15.07 1.89 -34.45
C VAL A 81 -15.37 3.37 -34.58
N SER A 82 -14.73 4.04 -35.53
CA SER A 82 -15.06 5.40 -35.90
C SER A 82 -15.64 5.45 -37.32
N TYR A 83 -16.56 6.37 -37.54
CA TYR A 83 -17.20 6.62 -38.81
C TYR A 83 -16.71 7.94 -39.44
N ALA A 84 -17.21 8.31 -40.62
CA ALA A 84 -16.83 9.55 -41.26
C ALA A 84 -17.02 10.79 -40.34
N PRO A 85 -16.08 11.76 -40.35
CA PRO A 85 -15.01 11.89 -41.33
C PRO A 85 -13.77 11.01 -41.08
N ASN A 86 -13.54 10.54 -39.85
CA ASN A 86 -12.38 9.72 -39.47
C ASN A 86 -12.79 8.25 -39.34
N VAL A 87 -12.74 7.53 -40.46
CA VAL A 87 -13.12 6.11 -40.46
C VAL A 87 -12.00 5.25 -39.86
N LEU A 88 -12.35 4.43 -38.89
CA LEU A 88 -11.44 3.50 -38.21
C LEU A 88 -12.20 2.22 -37.87
N SER A 89 -11.70 1.08 -38.27
CA SER A 89 -12.21 -0.23 -37.86
C SER A 89 -11.54 -0.70 -36.57
N ARG A 90 -12.13 -1.70 -35.88
CA ARG A 90 -11.51 -2.28 -34.68
C ARG A 90 -10.12 -2.85 -34.94
N SER A 91 -9.89 -3.45 -36.10
CA SER A 91 -8.57 -3.99 -36.46
C SER A 91 -7.53 -2.88 -36.67
N GLU A 92 -7.94 -1.74 -37.22
CA GLU A 92 -7.07 -0.58 -37.36
C GLU A 92 -6.83 0.09 -35.99
N ASP A 93 -7.84 0.21 -35.16
CA ASP A 93 -7.69 0.70 -33.78
C ASP A 93 -6.69 -0.15 -33.00
N MET A 94 -6.82 -1.48 -33.04
CA MET A 94 -5.86 -2.41 -32.45
C MET A 94 -4.44 -2.18 -33.00
N HIS A 95 -4.31 -2.10 -34.32
CA HIS A 95 -3.01 -1.89 -34.97
C HIS A 95 -2.33 -0.59 -34.50
N TRP A 96 -3.08 0.50 -34.38
CA TRP A 96 -2.51 1.79 -33.97
C TRP A 96 -2.18 1.83 -32.47
N LYS A 97 -2.97 1.16 -31.61
CA LYS A 97 -2.65 0.99 -30.20
C LYS A 97 -1.37 0.15 -30.02
N GLN A 98 -1.21 -0.93 -30.78
CA GLN A 98 0.02 -1.71 -30.80
C GLN A 98 1.22 -0.91 -31.33
N THR A 99 0.99 -0.05 -32.34
CA THR A 99 2.04 0.82 -32.90
C THR A 99 2.47 1.87 -31.88
N LEU A 100 1.54 2.45 -31.12
CA LEU A 100 1.82 3.39 -30.04
C LEU A 100 2.66 2.74 -28.94
N ALA A 101 2.24 1.56 -28.50
CA ALA A 101 2.95 0.78 -27.47
C ALA A 101 4.37 0.43 -27.88
N GLY A 102 4.54 -0.15 -29.09
CA GLY A 102 5.87 -0.47 -29.63
C GLY A 102 6.78 0.77 -29.78
N TYR A 103 6.22 1.91 -30.22
CA TYR A 103 6.98 3.15 -30.31
C TYR A 103 7.40 3.70 -28.93
N ALA A 104 6.53 3.59 -27.93
CA ALA A 104 6.88 3.97 -26.57
C ALA A 104 7.96 3.04 -25.99
N GLN A 105 7.84 1.72 -26.16
CA GLN A 105 8.83 0.74 -25.75
C GLN A 105 10.20 0.98 -26.42
N ASP A 106 10.22 1.17 -27.75
CA ASP A 106 11.44 1.51 -28.48
C ASP A 106 12.10 2.81 -27.99
N THR A 107 11.30 3.78 -27.56
CA THR A 107 11.79 5.07 -27.09
C THR A 107 12.35 5.00 -25.68
N PHE A 108 11.70 4.28 -24.75
CA PHE A 108 12.00 4.34 -23.32
C PHE A 108 12.61 3.06 -22.76
N GLY A 109 12.42 1.92 -23.41
CA GLY A 109 12.93 0.61 -23.03
C GLY A 109 11.90 -0.27 -22.33
N VAL A 110 11.13 0.27 -21.37
CA VAL A 110 10.03 -0.44 -20.68
C VAL A 110 8.73 0.32 -20.89
N PHE A 111 7.68 -0.41 -21.29
CA PHE A 111 6.37 0.17 -21.54
C PHE A 111 5.28 -0.57 -20.77
N GLY A 112 4.38 0.19 -20.16
CA GLY A 112 3.18 -0.32 -19.52
C GLY A 112 1.93 0.48 -19.82
N SER A 113 0.78 -0.11 -19.52
CA SER A 113 -0.53 0.54 -19.69
C SER A 113 -1.53 0.02 -18.69
N GLU A 114 -2.60 0.78 -18.49
CA GLU A 114 -3.78 0.32 -17.75
C GLU A 114 -4.49 -0.80 -18.52
N GLY A 115 -4.87 -1.85 -17.79
CA GLY A 115 -5.57 -3.02 -18.30
C GLY A 115 -4.69 -3.94 -19.13
N GLY A 116 -5.00 -5.22 -19.09
CA GLY A 116 -4.31 -6.26 -19.85
C GLY A 116 -5.30 -7.04 -20.70
N VAL A 117 -4.98 -7.19 -21.99
CA VAL A 117 -5.74 -7.97 -22.94
C VAL A 117 -4.77 -8.83 -23.77
N GLU A 118 -5.24 -9.95 -24.27
CA GLU A 118 -4.41 -10.96 -24.95
C GLU A 118 -3.62 -10.41 -26.15
N TRP A 119 -4.20 -9.50 -26.91
CA TRP A 119 -3.53 -8.92 -28.09
C TRP A 119 -2.49 -7.83 -27.74
N ALA A 120 -2.44 -7.40 -26.47
CA ALA A 120 -1.48 -6.40 -25.97
C ALA A 120 -0.21 -7.04 -25.39
N VAL A 121 -0.26 -8.29 -24.93
CA VAL A 121 0.85 -8.98 -24.29
C VAL A 121 2.19 -8.87 -25.05
N PRO A 122 2.25 -8.99 -26.41
CA PRO A 122 3.50 -8.82 -27.12
C PRO A 122 4.06 -7.39 -27.17
N TYR A 123 3.31 -6.40 -26.67
CA TYR A 123 3.62 -4.97 -26.79
C TYR A 123 3.70 -4.24 -25.46
N GLY A 124 3.54 -4.94 -24.34
CA GLY A 124 3.64 -4.39 -22.99
C GLY A 124 4.58 -5.21 -22.12
N ASP A 125 5.37 -4.53 -21.31
CA ASP A 125 6.25 -5.19 -20.33
C ASP A 125 5.54 -5.36 -18.98
N TYR A 126 4.55 -4.49 -18.70
CA TYR A 126 3.70 -4.60 -17.53
C TYR A 126 2.30 -4.03 -17.76
N PHE A 127 1.34 -4.59 -17.06
CA PHE A 127 -0.04 -4.10 -17.03
C PHE A 127 -0.45 -3.74 -15.61
N GLU A 128 -0.95 -2.53 -15.45
CA GLU A 128 -1.64 -2.05 -14.26
C GLU A 128 -3.14 -2.20 -14.49
N GLY A 129 -3.89 -2.59 -13.48
CA GLY A 129 -5.34 -2.68 -13.62
C GLY A 129 -5.88 -4.07 -13.90
N ILE A 130 -5.11 -5.10 -13.57
CA ILE A 130 -5.63 -6.47 -13.61
C ILE A 130 -6.69 -6.62 -12.51
N LEU A 131 -7.85 -7.13 -12.89
CA LEU A 131 -8.99 -7.30 -11.99
C LEU A 131 -8.99 -8.70 -11.38
N SER A 132 -8.03 -8.97 -10.51
CA SER A 132 -7.87 -10.28 -9.84
C SER A 132 -8.74 -10.44 -8.59
N LYS A 133 -9.68 -9.53 -8.32
CA LYS A 133 -10.30 -9.40 -7.00
C LYS A 133 -11.69 -9.96 -6.84
N LYS A 134 -11.87 -10.70 -5.76
CA LYS A 134 -13.16 -11.17 -5.22
C LYS A 134 -14.18 -10.07 -4.96
N THR A 135 -13.76 -8.83 -4.71
CA THR A 135 -14.66 -7.72 -4.43
C THR A 135 -15.47 -7.24 -5.61
N GLN A 136 -15.11 -7.64 -6.82
CA GLN A 136 -15.78 -7.23 -8.06
C GLN A 136 -16.61 -8.35 -8.71
N ALA A 137 -16.61 -9.54 -8.14
CA ALA A 137 -17.44 -10.62 -8.66
C ALA A 137 -18.94 -10.30 -8.44
N GLU A 138 -19.73 -10.53 -9.48
CA GLU A 138 -21.19 -10.45 -9.36
C GLU A 138 -21.72 -11.49 -8.36
N PRO A 139 -22.84 -11.24 -7.67
CA PRO A 139 -23.40 -12.20 -6.74
C PRO A 139 -23.61 -13.58 -7.37
N GLY A 140 -23.02 -14.62 -6.75
CA GLY A 140 -23.08 -15.99 -7.23
C GLY A 140 -22.06 -16.35 -8.31
N SER A 141 -21.08 -15.49 -8.53
CA SER A 141 -19.89 -15.76 -9.35
C SER A 141 -18.61 -15.65 -8.53
N HIS A 142 -17.52 -16.12 -9.09
CA HIS A 142 -16.18 -15.95 -8.53
C HIS A 142 -15.20 -15.51 -9.61
N ILE A 143 -14.10 -14.86 -9.18
CA ILE A 143 -13.03 -14.45 -10.09
C ILE A 143 -12.15 -15.67 -10.36
N VAL A 144 -11.86 -15.87 -11.64
CA VAL A 144 -10.81 -16.79 -12.12
C VAL A 144 -9.64 -15.90 -12.55
N PRO A 145 -8.43 -16.10 -12.01
CA PRO A 145 -7.25 -15.30 -12.37
C PRO A 145 -6.72 -15.72 -13.77
N LEU A 146 -7.52 -15.41 -14.80
CA LEU A 146 -7.28 -15.90 -16.15
C LEU A 146 -6.03 -15.27 -16.79
N MET A 147 -5.79 -13.99 -16.49
CA MET A 147 -4.62 -13.28 -17.02
C MET A 147 -3.34 -13.85 -16.42
N GLU A 148 -3.34 -14.10 -15.13
CA GLU A 148 -2.23 -14.68 -14.37
C GLU A 148 -1.97 -16.13 -14.78
N LEU A 149 -3.03 -16.91 -15.01
CA LEU A 149 -2.94 -18.30 -15.44
C LEU A 149 -2.35 -18.45 -16.86
N VAL A 150 -2.60 -17.48 -17.74
CA VAL A 150 -2.25 -17.61 -19.17
C VAL A 150 -1.01 -16.81 -19.54
N TYR A 151 -0.78 -15.66 -18.88
CA TYR A 151 0.24 -14.70 -19.29
C TYR A 151 1.12 -14.20 -18.13
N GLY A 152 0.93 -14.71 -16.91
CA GLY A 152 1.70 -14.28 -15.75
C GLY A 152 3.21 -14.51 -15.85
N ASP A 153 3.64 -15.44 -16.70
CA ASP A 153 5.05 -15.71 -17.02
C ASP A 153 5.59 -14.85 -18.19
N CYS A 154 4.73 -14.05 -18.83
CA CYS A 154 5.08 -13.28 -20.03
C CYS A 154 5.13 -11.78 -19.77
N VAL A 155 4.39 -11.28 -18.77
CA VAL A 155 4.20 -9.86 -18.49
C VAL A 155 4.06 -9.63 -16.99
N ALA A 156 4.62 -8.52 -16.47
CA ALA A 156 4.45 -8.17 -15.07
C ALA A 156 3.03 -7.63 -14.83
N LEU A 157 2.34 -8.19 -13.85
CA LEU A 157 0.96 -7.85 -13.52
C LEU A 157 0.90 -7.06 -12.20
N TYR A 158 0.06 -6.03 -12.19
CA TYR A 158 -0.20 -5.15 -11.05
C TYR A 158 -1.71 -4.99 -10.85
N PRO A 159 -2.19 -4.87 -9.61
CA PRO A 159 -3.60 -4.60 -9.36
C PRO A 159 -4.01 -3.21 -9.86
N HIS A 160 -5.33 -2.99 -10.00
CA HIS A 160 -5.85 -1.67 -10.40
C HIS A 160 -5.66 -0.61 -9.29
N MET A 161 -5.60 0.66 -9.68
CA MET A 161 -5.44 1.81 -8.76
C MET A 161 -6.42 1.83 -7.57
N SER A 162 -7.64 1.33 -7.72
CA SER A 162 -8.61 1.22 -6.62
C SER A 162 -8.25 0.13 -5.61
N GLU A 163 -7.25 -0.64 -5.90
CA GLU A 163 -6.85 -1.87 -5.20
C GLU A 163 -5.41 -1.80 -4.69
N LYS A 164 -4.81 -0.62 -4.80
CA LYS A 164 -3.45 -0.36 -4.33
C LYS A 164 -3.35 -0.41 -2.81
N ILE A 165 -2.24 -0.93 -2.34
CA ILE A 165 -1.90 -0.97 -0.93
C ILE A 165 -1.81 0.47 -0.39
N GLY A 166 -2.44 0.73 0.76
CA GLY A 166 -2.37 2.01 1.45
C GLY A 166 -3.45 3.02 1.06
N THR A 167 -4.42 2.68 0.23
CA THR A 167 -5.59 3.53 -0.01
C THR A 167 -6.79 3.13 0.85
N ASN A 168 -7.12 3.99 1.73
CA ASN A 168 -8.42 4.37 2.26
C ASN A 168 -9.47 3.29 2.49
N GLY A 169 -9.54 2.78 3.70
CA GLY A 169 -10.71 2.02 4.17
C GLY A 169 -10.98 0.71 3.42
N TYR A 170 -10.15 0.38 2.46
CA TYR A 170 -10.15 -0.91 1.81
C TYR A 170 -9.19 -1.81 2.56
N ASN A 171 -9.67 -2.96 2.87
CA ASN A 171 -9.00 -4.06 3.49
C ASN A 171 -7.60 -4.31 2.89
N THR A 172 -6.61 -3.58 3.40
CA THR A 172 -5.22 -3.66 2.95
C THR A 172 -4.65 -5.05 3.11
N ALA A 173 -5.02 -5.75 4.18
CA ALA A 173 -4.59 -7.12 4.42
C ALA A 173 -5.12 -8.06 3.33
N LYS A 174 -6.37 -7.87 2.89
CA LYS A 174 -6.93 -8.63 1.77
C LYS A 174 -6.18 -8.37 0.46
N HIS A 175 -5.77 -7.12 0.22
CA HIS A 175 -5.01 -6.76 -0.99
C HIS A 175 -3.64 -7.43 -1.00
N VAL A 176 -2.87 -7.31 0.08
CA VAL A 176 -1.58 -7.98 0.22
C VAL A 176 -1.73 -9.49 0.10
N ALA A 177 -2.74 -10.08 0.74
CA ALA A 177 -3.02 -11.51 0.65
C ALA A 177 -3.39 -11.95 -0.79
N THR A 178 -4.08 -11.09 -1.56
CA THR A 178 -4.40 -11.34 -2.98
C THR A 178 -3.16 -11.27 -3.85
N ASP A 179 -2.32 -10.24 -3.66
CA ASP A 179 -1.04 -10.11 -4.37
C ASP A 179 -0.13 -11.32 -4.09
N ILE A 180 -0.12 -11.82 -2.84
CA ILE A 180 0.60 -13.04 -2.46
C ILE A 180 0.01 -14.25 -3.20
N LEU A 181 -1.32 -14.43 -3.17
CA LEU A 181 -2.00 -15.58 -3.79
C LEU A 181 -1.67 -15.72 -5.27
N TYR A 182 -1.71 -14.61 -5.99
CA TYR A 182 -1.50 -14.58 -7.44
C TYR A 182 -0.06 -14.27 -7.85
N ALA A 183 0.82 -14.03 -6.89
CA ALA A 183 2.19 -13.57 -7.10
C ALA A 183 2.26 -12.31 -7.97
N GLU A 184 1.30 -11.40 -7.80
CA GLU A 184 1.27 -10.10 -8.45
C GLU A 184 2.28 -9.13 -7.83
N ASN A 185 2.67 -8.12 -8.60
CA ASN A 185 3.51 -7.06 -8.07
C ASN A 185 2.65 -6.08 -7.27
N PRO A 186 3.09 -5.66 -6.07
CA PRO A 186 2.31 -4.72 -5.28
C PRO A 186 2.29 -3.32 -5.90
N LEU A 187 1.15 -2.66 -5.84
CA LEU A 187 1.02 -1.26 -6.23
C LEU A 187 0.86 -0.39 -4.97
N TYR A 188 1.84 0.49 -4.71
CA TYR A 188 1.78 1.47 -3.62
C TYR A 188 1.52 2.86 -4.20
N GLN A 189 0.54 3.57 -3.64
CA GLN A 189 0.36 4.97 -4.01
C GLN A 189 0.99 5.89 -2.99
N LEU A 190 1.94 6.68 -3.43
CA LEU A 190 2.60 7.72 -2.67
C LEU A 190 2.04 9.09 -3.12
N THR A 191 1.03 9.61 -2.41
CA THR A 191 0.45 10.94 -2.70
C THR A 191 0.50 11.81 -1.46
N ASP A 192 0.76 13.11 -1.67
CA ASP A 192 0.66 14.09 -0.58
C ASP A 192 -0.74 14.03 0.05
N GLY A 193 -0.82 13.77 1.36
CA GLY A 193 -2.05 13.71 2.13
C GLY A 193 -2.70 12.32 2.27
N VAL A 194 -2.10 11.26 1.74
CA VAL A 194 -2.53 9.86 1.99
C VAL A 194 -1.73 9.21 3.12
N TYR A 195 -0.59 9.79 3.48
CA TYR A 195 0.20 9.35 4.61
C TYR A 195 -0.26 10.08 5.86
N TYR A 196 -1.00 9.37 6.66
CA TYR A 196 -1.21 9.80 8.04
C TYR A 196 0.01 9.33 8.82
N GLU A 197 0.97 10.23 9.02
CA GLU A 197 1.86 10.05 10.13
C GLU A 197 0.98 9.91 11.37
N ASN A 198 1.24 8.92 12.22
CA ASN A 198 0.44 8.64 13.42
C ASN A 198 0.28 9.85 14.36
N ASP A 199 1.05 10.91 14.16
CA ASP A 199 1.03 12.14 14.96
C ASP A 199 -0.21 13.02 14.71
N ASP A 200 -0.96 12.80 13.62
CA ASP A 200 -2.14 13.61 13.25
C ASP A 200 -3.48 12.90 13.51
N VAL A 201 -3.46 11.68 14.05
CA VAL A 201 -4.69 10.95 14.37
C VAL A 201 -5.28 11.46 15.68
N VAL A 202 -6.49 12.00 15.60
CA VAL A 202 -7.23 12.42 16.79
C VAL A 202 -7.93 11.21 17.40
N ALA A 203 -7.58 10.86 18.63
CA ALA A 203 -8.08 9.69 19.34
C ALA A 203 -9.56 9.84 19.76
N VAL A 204 -10.45 9.91 18.76
CA VAL A 204 -11.90 10.10 18.92
C VAL A 204 -12.64 9.10 18.07
N LYS A 205 -13.68 8.50 18.62
CA LYS A 205 -14.59 7.57 17.94
C LYS A 205 -15.97 8.21 17.79
N PRO A 206 -16.43 8.49 16.55
CA PRO A 206 -17.76 9.00 16.29
C PRO A 206 -18.81 7.87 16.23
N SER A 207 -20.03 8.15 16.63
CA SER A 207 -21.18 7.25 16.50
C SER A 207 -22.49 8.04 16.40
N VAL A 208 -23.59 7.36 16.11
CA VAL A 208 -24.95 7.91 16.17
C VAL A 208 -25.66 7.34 17.40
N SER A 209 -26.04 8.22 18.32
CA SER A 209 -26.80 7.80 19.50
C SER A 209 -28.30 7.71 19.27
N GLU A 210 -28.86 8.55 18.38
CA GLU A 210 -30.28 8.53 18.06
C GLU A 210 -30.56 9.09 16.65
N ILE A 211 -31.48 8.43 15.92
CA ILE A 211 -32.17 8.99 14.75
C ILE A 211 -33.67 8.95 15.01
N LYS A 212 -34.32 10.10 14.89
CA LYS A 212 -35.75 10.26 15.14
C LYS A 212 -36.41 10.92 13.94
N GLN A 213 -37.28 10.19 13.25
CA GLN A 213 -38.10 10.74 12.17
C GLN A 213 -39.06 11.81 12.71
N THR A 214 -39.07 12.99 12.10
CA THR A 214 -39.91 14.14 12.51
C THR A 214 -40.88 14.58 11.44
N GLY A 215 -40.76 14.06 10.22
CA GLY A 215 -41.65 14.31 9.09
C GLY A 215 -41.48 13.26 8.00
N SER A 216 -42.16 13.40 6.88
CA SER A 216 -42.10 12.44 5.77
C SER A 216 -40.68 12.36 5.13
N ASN A 217 -39.95 13.46 5.16
CA ASN A 217 -38.59 13.55 4.62
C ASN A 217 -37.64 14.31 5.57
N THR A 218 -37.98 14.40 6.87
CA THR A 218 -37.18 15.07 7.89
C THR A 218 -36.92 14.16 9.08
N PHE A 219 -35.74 14.24 9.64
CA PHE A 219 -35.37 13.52 10.86
C PHE A 219 -34.42 14.37 11.72
N GLN A 220 -34.31 14.00 12.96
CA GLN A 220 -33.28 14.50 13.86
C GLN A 220 -32.21 13.43 14.04
N ILE A 221 -30.95 13.85 14.04
CA ILE A 221 -29.78 13.02 14.32
C ILE A 221 -29.06 13.56 15.54
N THR A 222 -28.65 12.66 16.43
CA THR A 222 -27.80 12.96 17.58
C THR A 222 -26.53 12.14 17.46
N TYR A 223 -25.40 12.81 17.43
CA TYR A 223 -24.09 12.18 17.40
C TYR A 223 -23.58 11.91 18.80
N GLN A 224 -22.61 11.03 18.90
CA GLN A 224 -21.85 10.75 20.09
C GLN A 224 -20.37 10.66 19.72
N TRP A 225 -19.54 11.32 20.52
CA TRP A 225 -18.10 11.35 20.35
C TRP A 225 -17.45 10.76 21.60
N GLU A 226 -16.73 9.66 21.46
CA GLU A 226 -15.96 9.04 22.55
C GLU A 226 -14.49 9.46 22.41
N ALA A 227 -13.92 10.09 23.42
CA ALA A 227 -12.51 10.41 23.49
C ALA A 227 -11.72 9.19 23.99
N LEU A 228 -10.93 8.56 23.12
CA LEU A 228 -10.12 7.38 23.43
C LEU A 228 -8.85 7.76 24.20
N GLU A 229 -8.35 8.98 23.99
CA GLU A 229 -7.24 9.62 24.70
C GLU A 229 -7.58 11.11 24.94
N ASP A 230 -6.70 11.83 25.67
CA ASP A 230 -6.83 13.29 25.82
C ASP A 230 -6.66 13.95 24.45
N VAL A 231 -7.67 14.71 24.01
CA VAL A 231 -7.63 15.40 22.71
C VAL A 231 -6.92 16.74 22.85
N SER A 232 -5.89 16.96 22.06
CA SER A 232 -5.10 18.19 22.04
C SER A 232 -5.44 19.13 20.88
N VAL A 233 -6.16 18.64 19.87
CA VAL A 233 -6.43 19.37 18.62
C VAL A 233 -7.65 20.27 18.79
N ASP A 234 -7.53 21.54 18.41
CA ASP A 234 -8.66 22.49 18.39
C ASP A 234 -9.57 22.19 17.19
N ALA A 235 -10.73 21.62 17.48
CA ALA A 235 -11.74 21.27 16.49
C ALA A 235 -13.14 21.61 17.01
N GLN A 236 -13.91 22.31 16.20
CA GLN A 236 -15.24 22.79 16.61
C GLN A 236 -16.32 22.55 15.56
N THR A 237 -15.98 22.16 14.34
CA THR A 237 -16.93 22.03 13.24
C THR A 237 -17.10 20.58 12.84
N VAL A 238 -18.34 20.15 12.74
CA VAL A 238 -18.75 18.83 12.26
C VAL A 238 -19.49 19.00 10.94
N PHE A 239 -19.14 18.16 9.95
CA PHE A 239 -19.94 17.98 8.75
C PHE A 239 -20.30 16.52 8.58
N THR A 240 -21.52 16.26 8.11
CA THR A 240 -21.97 14.92 7.75
C THR A 240 -22.52 14.93 6.33
N HIS A 241 -21.92 14.11 5.47
CA HIS A 241 -22.39 13.86 4.12
C HIS A 241 -23.30 12.62 4.11
N PHE A 242 -24.42 12.75 3.44
CA PHE A 242 -25.33 11.63 3.18
C PHE A 242 -25.17 11.25 1.71
N THR A 243 -24.72 10.03 1.46
CA THR A 243 -24.40 9.52 0.11
C THR A 243 -25.19 8.25 -0.17
N SER A 244 -25.34 7.84 -1.44
CA SER A 244 -25.85 6.49 -1.71
C SER A 244 -24.87 5.43 -1.20
N GLU A 245 -25.35 4.25 -0.83
CA GLU A 245 -24.47 3.17 -0.37
C GLU A 245 -23.34 2.87 -1.35
N ALA A 246 -23.64 2.79 -2.65
CA ALA A 246 -22.66 2.57 -3.71
C ALA A 246 -21.65 3.72 -3.88
N ALA A 247 -21.90 4.89 -3.29
CA ALA A 247 -21.07 6.08 -3.37
C ALA A 247 -20.54 6.52 -2.00
N ALA A 248 -20.62 5.66 -0.98
CA ALA A 248 -20.20 5.99 0.38
C ALA A 248 -18.79 6.57 0.44
N PHE A 249 -17.87 6.02 -0.34
CA PHE A 249 -16.46 6.43 -0.39
C PHE A 249 -16.11 7.32 -1.60
N GLN A 250 -17.11 7.93 -2.26
CA GLN A 250 -16.92 8.84 -3.39
C GLN A 250 -17.41 10.25 -3.03
N GLU A 251 -16.50 11.19 -2.80
CA GLU A 251 -16.85 12.54 -2.34
C GLU A 251 -17.80 13.29 -3.30
N ALA A 252 -17.72 13.04 -4.60
CA ALA A 252 -18.48 13.76 -5.63
C ALA A 252 -19.99 13.42 -5.68
N LYS A 253 -20.49 12.46 -4.85
CA LYS A 253 -21.88 11.99 -4.93
C LYS A 253 -22.66 12.19 -3.63
N ILE A 254 -22.55 13.39 -3.07
CA ILE A 254 -23.30 13.79 -1.88
C ILE A 254 -24.77 14.02 -2.27
N LEU A 255 -25.69 13.33 -1.62
CA LEU A 255 -27.14 13.51 -1.81
C LEU A 255 -27.65 14.76 -1.07
N PHE A 256 -27.25 14.89 0.19
CA PHE A 256 -27.50 16.03 1.06
C PHE A 256 -26.45 16.03 2.19
N GLN A 257 -26.41 17.11 2.95
CA GLN A 257 -25.43 17.26 4.02
C GLN A 257 -26.03 18.00 5.22
N GLU A 258 -25.39 17.82 6.36
CA GLU A 258 -25.65 18.56 7.60
C GLU A 258 -24.30 19.09 8.11
N GLY A 259 -24.31 20.29 8.72
CA GLY A 259 -23.11 20.86 9.32
C GLY A 259 -23.47 21.75 10.50
N HIS A 260 -22.68 21.64 11.57
CA HIS A 260 -22.88 22.38 12.81
C HIS A 260 -21.54 22.60 13.55
N ASN A 261 -21.60 23.40 14.61
CA ASN A 261 -20.48 23.56 15.52
C ASN A 261 -20.75 22.83 16.83
N LEU A 262 -19.72 22.17 17.34
CA LEU A 262 -19.71 21.60 18.69
C LEU A 262 -19.92 22.69 19.75
N ALA A 263 -20.55 22.35 20.87
CA ALA A 263 -20.78 23.26 21.99
C ALA A 263 -19.46 23.75 22.63
N ALA A 264 -18.39 22.97 22.54
CA ALA A 264 -17.03 23.30 22.96
C ALA A 264 -16.03 22.59 22.04
N SER A 265 -14.81 23.16 21.91
CA SER A 265 -13.74 22.53 21.13
C SER A 265 -13.42 21.12 21.64
N ALA A 266 -13.16 20.22 20.73
CA ALA A 266 -12.70 18.86 21.04
C ALA A 266 -11.41 18.85 21.89
N SER A 267 -10.58 19.90 21.83
CA SER A 267 -9.37 20.04 22.68
C SER A 267 -9.66 20.06 24.20
N THR A 268 -10.94 20.18 24.58
CA THR A 268 -11.37 20.09 25.99
C THR A 268 -11.67 18.66 26.44
N TRP A 269 -11.74 17.70 25.52
CA TRP A 269 -12.14 16.32 25.80
C TRP A 269 -11.00 15.52 26.43
N LYS A 270 -11.36 14.72 27.43
CA LYS A 270 -10.44 13.87 28.17
C LYS A 270 -10.72 12.39 27.87
N LYS A 271 -9.71 11.56 28.00
CA LYS A 271 -9.85 10.11 27.84
C LYS A 271 -11.06 9.57 28.61
N GLY A 272 -11.93 8.87 27.89
CA GLY A 272 -13.15 8.27 28.42
C GLY A 272 -14.36 9.20 28.45
N ASP A 273 -14.23 10.47 28.03
CA ASP A 273 -15.37 11.36 27.87
C ASP A 273 -16.25 10.87 26.71
N ILE A 274 -17.57 10.90 26.94
CA ILE A 274 -18.59 10.61 25.95
C ILE A 274 -19.44 11.86 25.77
N ILE A 275 -19.26 12.54 24.65
CA ILE A 275 -19.89 13.81 24.33
C ILE A 275 -21.12 13.56 23.46
N THR A 276 -22.29 13.96 23.93
CA THR A 276 -23.53 13.96 23.16
C THR A 276 -23.68 15.27 22.41
N ASP A 277 -23.91 15.19 21.11
CA ASP A 277 -23.90 16.30 20.18
C ASP A 277 -25.15 16.28 19.30
N GLY A 278 -26.02 17.25 19.49
CA GLY A 278 -27.34 17.33 18.83
C GLY A 278 -28.52 17.44 19.82
N PRO A 279 -29.78 17.24 19.37
CA PRO A 279 -30.19 16.74 18.04
C PRO A 279 -30.17 17.84 16.94
N TYR A 280 -29.78 17.47 15.74
CA TYR A 280 -29.80 18.32 14.54
C TYR A 280 -30.86 17.87 13.56
N THR A 281 -31.58 18.81 12.95
CA THR A 281 -32.66 18.51 12.00
C THR A 281 -32.10 18.41 10.58
N VAL A 282 -32.31 17.28 9.94
CA VAL A 282 -31.84 16.99 8.57
C VAL A 282 -33.04 16.77 7.66
N THR A 283 -32.98 17.31 6.45
CA THR A 283 -33.99 17.12 5.40
C THR A 283 -33.42 16.25 4.29
N ILE A 284 -34.11 15.15 3.99
CA ILE A 284 -33.78 14.28 2.85
C ILE A 284 -34.18 14.99 1.57
N THR A 285 -33.21 15.32 0.73
CA THR A 285 -33.42 15.94 -0.57
C THR A 285 -32.87 15.05 -1.68
N ASN A 286 -33.57 14.99 -2.79
CA ASN A 286 -33.12 14.33 -4.04
C ASN A 286 -32.66 12.87 -3.90
N SER A 287 -33.23 12.09 -2.99
CA SER A 287 -32.87 10.69 -2.80
C SER A 287 -33.96 9.74 -3.30
N SER A 288 -33.61 8.91 -4.27
CA SER A 288 -34.33 7.67 -4.63
C SER A 288 -33.67 6.44 -3.99
N SER A 289 -32.61 6.63 -3.21
CA SER A 289 -31.88 5.54 -2.56
C SER A 289 -32.63 5.05 -1.33
N SER A 290 -32.85 3.76 -1.23
CA SER A 290 -33.45 3.11 -0.05
C SER A 290 -32.43 2.91 1.08
N ARG A 291 -31.13 3.08 0.80
CA ARG A 291 -30.04 2.95 1.78
C ARG A 291 -29.05 4.06 1.55
N ILE A 292 -28.85 4.92 2.57
CA ILE A 292 -28.08 6.15 2.50
C ILE A 292 -26.96 6.06 3.54
N ALA A 293 -25.72 6.11 3.09
CA ALA A 293 -24.55 6.12 3.98
C ALA A 293 -24.43 7.48 4.70
N VAL A 294 -24.14 7.42 6.00
CA VAL A 294 -23.96 8.57 6.89
C VAL A 294 -22.47 8.72 7.17
N MET A 295 -21.84 9.69 6.51
CA MET A 295 -20.39 9.92 6.52
C MET A 295 -20.09 11.22 7.28
N THR A 296 -19.64 11.12 8.53
CA THR A 296 -19.30 12.30 9.34
C THR A 296 -17.83 12.67 9.25
N MET A 297 -17.49 13.91 9.58
CA MET A 297 -16.13 14.41 9.68
C MET A 297 -16.01 15.50 10.75
N LEU A 298 -14.86 15.59 11.39
CA LEU A 298 -14.50 16.65 12.33
C LEU A 298 -13.46 17.56 11.66
N LEU A 299 -13.67 18.87 11.75
CA LEU A 299 -12.77 19.85 11.15
C LEU A 299 -11.96 20.58 12.24
N GLY A 300 -10.67 20.69 11.99
CA GLY A 300 -9.78 21.54 12.78
C GLY A 300 -10.05 23.03 12.58
N ALA A 301 -9.43 23.87 13.40
CA ALA A 301 -9.62 25.32 13.41
C ALA A 301 -9.31 26.01 12.07
N ASN A 302 -8.47 25.43 11.24
CA ASN A 302 -8.14 25.91 9.89
C ASN A 302 -9.06 25.32 8.79
N GLY A 303 -10.09 24.55 9.18
CA GLY A 303 -11.03 23.90 8.25
C GLY A 303 -10.51 22.61 7.62
N GLN A 304 -9.34 22.12 8.01
CA GLN A 304 -8.84 20.82 7.58
C GLN A 304 -9.66 19.68 8.21
N ARG A 305 -9.88 18.62 7.46
CA ARG A 305 -10.51 17.40 7.97
C ARG A 305 -9.52 16.67 8.85
N LEU A 306 -9.97 16.25 10.03
CA LEU A 306 -9.14 15.54 10.99
C LEU A 306 -9.29 14.03 10.80
N HIS A 307 -8.20 13.31 11.00
CA HIS A 307 -8.22 11.85 11.02
C HIS A 307 -8.55 11.37 12.43
N LEU A 308 -9.57 10.54 12.55
CA LEU A 308 -10.02 9.98 13.81
C LEU A 308 -9.50 8.53 13.92
N SER A 309 -9.30 8.04 15.14
CA SER A 309 -8.72 6.72 15.42
C SER A 309 -9.72 5.58 15.36
N ASP A 310 -10.77 5.69 14.52
CA ASP A 310 -11.66 4.56 14.29
C ASP A 310 -11.48 4.07 12.84
N GLY A 311 -11.59 2.77 12.62
CA GLY A 311 -11.30 2.13 11.33
C GLY A 311 -12.33 2.36 10.22
N ASN A 312 -13.36 3.19 10.44
CA ASN A 312 -14.40 3.48 9.45
C ASN A 312 -14.12 4.74 8.63
N GLY A 313 -12.90 5.26 8.66
CA GLY A 313 -12.47 6.43 7.91
C GLY A 313 -12.22 6.17 6.44
N ASP A 314 -12.44 7.20 5.59
CA ASP A 314 -12.07 7.19 4.18
C ASP A 314 -10.92 8.18 3.89
N ALA A 315 -10.41 8.17 2.66
CA ALA A 315 -9.37 9.08 2.18
C ALA A 315 -9.69 10.55 2.31
N PHE A 316 -10.94 10.86 2.44
CA PHE A 316 -11.39 12.24 2.50
C PHE A 316 -11.60 12.70 3.95
N GLY A 317 -11.12 11.94 4.95
CA GLY A 317 -11.30 12.22 6.37
C GLY A 317 -12.76 12.17 6.80
N ARG A 318 -13.57 11.31 6.16
CA ARG A 318 -14.97 11.06 6.54
C ARG A 318 -15.08 9.68 7.17
N TYR A 319 -16.00 9.54 8.11
CA TYR A 319 -16.22 8.31 8.87
C TYR A 319 -17.61 7.78 8.64
N LEU A 320 -17.73 6.55 8.19
CA LEU A 320 -18.99 5.85 8.02
C LEU A 320 -19.56 5.48 9.38
N LEU A 321 -20.61 6.17 9.80
CA LEU A 321 -21.33 5.87 11.04
C LEU A 321 -22.34 4.72 10.86
N GLY A 322 -22.90 4.59 9.67
CA GLY A 322 -23.91 3.61 9.35
C GLY A 322 -24.76 4.01 8.16
N TYR A 323 -25.91 3.39 8.08
CA TYR A 323 -26.83 3.58 6.95
C TYR A 323 -28.21 4.02 7.44
N LEU A 324 -28.73 5.08 6.84
CA LEU A 324 -30.11 5.46 6.99
C LEU A 324 -30.94 4.69 5.96
N CYS A 325 -31.73 3.73 6.43
CA CYS A 325 -32.56 2.88 5.60
C CYS A 325 -33.97 3.46 5.51
N VAL A 326 -34.46 3.67 4.27
CA VAL A 326 -35.80 4.19 3.98
C VAL A 326 -36.69 3.01 3.58
N GLY A 327 -37.66 2.67 4.42
CA GLY A 327 -38.62 1.62 4.14
C GLY A 327 -39.57 2.00 2.99
N SER A 328 -40.26 1.01 2.40
CA SER A 328 -41.26 1.23 1.36
C SER A 328 -42.46 2.05 1.84
N ASP A 329 -42.67 2.12 3.15
CA ASP A 329 -43.70 2.92 3.85
C ASP A 329 -43.18 4.33 4.22
N GLY A 330 -41.92 4.65 3.87
CA GLY A 330 -41.25 5.90 4.23
C GLY A 330 -40.70 5.94 5.65
N ALA A 331 -40.76 4.84 6.40
CA ALA A 331 -40.18 4.78 7.73
C ALA A 331 -38.65 4.76 7.67
N LEU A 332 -38.02 5.55 8.53
CA LEU A 332 -36.56 5.63 8.64
C LEU A 332 -36.05 4.71 9.74
N ARG A 333 -35.00 4.01 9.44
CA ARG A 333 -34.25 3.15 10.36
C ARG A 333 -32.76 3.42 10.20
N PHE A 334 -32.03 3.47 11.29
CA PHE A 334 -30.57 3.53 11.25
C PHE A 334 -30.01 2.14 11.50
N GLU A 335 -29.13 1.72 10.63
CA GLU A 335 -28.31 0.52 10.79
C GLU A 335 -26.87 1.00 11.01
N GLU A 336 -26.35 0.75 12.19
CA GLU A 336 -24.95 1.06 12.50
C GLU A 336 -24.04 0.35 11.49
N ALA A 337 -23.01 1.03 11.02
CA ALA A 337 -22.01 0.37 10.19
C ALA A 337 -21.40 -0.76 11.01
N ALA A 338 -21.37 -1.95 10.44
CA ALA A 338 -20.44 -2.94 10.95
C ALA A 338 -19.08 -2.26 10.98
N GLN A 339 -18.39 -2.33 12.11
CA GLN A 339 -17.03 -1.83 12.20
C GLN A 339 -16.29 -2.43 11.01
N LEU A 340 -15.90 -1.59 10.07
CA LEU A 340 -14.98 -2.00 9.01
C LEU A 340 -13.78 -2.49 9.78
N ILE A 341 -13.50 -3.76 9.67
CA ILE A 341 -12.65 -4.50 10.57
C ILE A 341 -11.32 -3.76 10.67
N THR A 342 -11.12 -3.05 11.78
CA THR A 342 -9.87 -2.36 12.12
C THR A 342 -8.71 -3.34 12.23
N ASP A 343 -9.01 -4.60 12.56
CA ASP A 343 -8.02 -5.67 12.69
C ASP A 343 -7.34 -6.03 11.36
N ASP A 344 -8.02 -5.86 10.22
CA ASP A 344 -7.47 -6.16 8.90
C ASP A 344 -6.42 -5.15 8.42
N TYR A 345 -6.50 -3.93 8.92
CA TYR A 345 -5.59 -2.85 8.58
C TYR A 345 -4.23 -3.02 9.27
N GLU A 346 -4.21 -3.65 10.43
CA GLU A 346 -3.03 -3.76 11.29
C GLU A 346 -2.14 -4.96 10.97
N VAL A 347 -2.65 -6.02 10.32
CA VAL A 347 -1.90 -7.28 10.17
C VAL A 347 -0.53 -7.09 9.53
N PHE A 348 -0.45 -6.51 8.35
CA PHE A 348 0.82 -6.32 7.65
C PHE A 348 1.58 -5.04 8.08
N SER A 349 0.98 -4.19 8.90
CA SER A 349 1.63 -3.03 9.50
C SER A 349 2.12 -3.28 10.93
N ARG A 350 1.96 -4.49 11.45
CA ARG A 350 2.48 -4.88 12.76
C ARG A 350 4.01 -4.92 12.74
N ASN A 351 4.60 -4.37 13.80
CA ASN A 351 6.04 -4.32 14.02
C ASN A 351 6.41 -4.70 15.48
N ASP A 352 5.59 -5.53 16.11
CA ASP A 352 5.78 -5.96 17.50
C ASP A 352 6.97 -6.94 17.66
N ALA A 353 7.40 -7.60 16.60
CA ALA A 353 8.61 -8.41 16.59
C ALA A 353 9.89 -7.58 16.54
N GLY A 354 9.77 -6.32 16.16
CA GLY A 354 10.83 -5.34 16.09
C GLY A 354 11.91 -5.67 15.07
N TYR A 355 12.16 -4.77 14.17
CA TYR A 355 13.44 -4.72 13.46
C TYR A 355 14.52 -4.12 14.37
N GLY A 356 14.49 -4.44 15.68
CA GLY A 356 15.35 -3.78 16.65
C GLY A 356 15.06 -2.30 16.76
N GLU A 357 15.70 -1.48 15.94
CA GLU A 357 15.64 -0.02 16.00
C GLU A 357 14.68 0.61 14.97
N GLU A 358 14.14 -0.18 14.06
CA GLU A 358 13.09 0.23 13.11
C GLU A 358 11.69 0.36 13.75
N GLN A 359 11.59 0.37 15.07
CA GLN A 359 10.35 0.66 15.81
C GLN A 359 9.81 2.08 15.54
N SER A 360 10.61 2.92 14.88
CA SER A 360 10.22 4.26 14.46
C SER A 360 9.59 4.31 13.07
N LEU A 361 9.49 3.18 12.34
CA LEU A 361 8.79 3.16 11.07
C LEU A 361 7.32 3.49 11.28
N GLY A 362 6.81 4.42 10.49
CA GLY A 362 5.39 4.72 10.42
C GLY A 362 4.60 3.49 9.95
N TYR A 363 3.31 3.53 10.19
CA TYR A 363 2.38 2.49 9.78
C TYR A 363 2.58 2.03 8.32
N PHE A 364 2.66 2.99 7.40
CA PHE A 364 2.75 2.71 5.97
C PHE A 364 4.13 2.18 5.57
N ASP A 365 5.20 2.69 6.18
CA ASP A 365 6.56 2.20 5.95
C ASP A 365 6.68 0.73 6.40
N THR A 366 6.09 0.39 7.54
CA THR A 366 6.03 -0.99 8.04
C THR A 366 5.25 -1.89 7.08
N LEU A 367 4.10 -1.42 6.60
CA LEU A 367 3.27 -2.13 5.62
C LEU A 367 4.04 -2.40 4.32
N MET A 368 4.69 -1.37 3.75
CA MET A 368 5.54 -1.53 2.56
C MET A 368 6.67 -2.52 2.82
N LYS A 369 7.33 -2.41 3.97
CA LYS A 369 8.43 -3.31 4.35
C LYS A 369 7.96 -4.76 4.44
N ASN A 370 6.91 -5.03 5.20
CA ASN A 370 6.40 -6.37 5.41
C ASN A 370 5.93 -7.02 4.09
N SER A 371 5.14 -6.30 3.29
CA SER A 371 4.67 -6.81 2.00
C SER A 371 5.81 -6.99 1.00
N TYR A 372 6.80 -6.07 0.96
CA TYR A 372 7.98 -6.20 0.11
C TYR A 372 8.83 -7.42 0.45
N GLU A 373 9.05 -7.70 1.73
CA GLU A 373 9.88 -8.84 2.18
C GLU A 373 9.24 -10.19 1.83
N ILE A 374 7.92 -10.23 1.61
CA ILE A 374 7.23 -11.42 1.11
C ILE A 374 7.22 -11.44 -0.42
N LEU A 375 6.70 -10.35 -1.04
CA LEU A 375 6.41 -10.31 -2.47
C LEU A 375 7.67 -10.27 -3.32
N SER A 376 8.72 -9.56 -2.89
CA SER A 376 9.95 -9.46 -3.67
C SER A 376 10.64 -10.82 -3.92
N PRO A 377 10.90 -11.69 -2.91
CA PRO A 377 11.44 -13.02 -3.17
C PRO A 377 10.45 -13.94 -3.89
N LEU A 378 9.14 -13.81 -3.60
CA LEU A 378 8.11 -14.58 -4.28
C LEU A 378 8.09 -14.26 -5.78
N ASN A 379 8.00 -12.98 -6.15
CA ASN A 379 7.92 -12.55 -7.54
C ASN A 379 9.19 -12.87 -8.32
N ARG A 380 10.38 -12.78 -7.71
CA ARG A 380 11.61 -13.28 -8.35
C ARG A 380 11.56 -14.77 -8.65
N LEU A 381 10.88 -15.54 -7.82
CA LEU A 381 10.78 -16.99 -7.98
C LEU A 381 9.72 -17.36 -9.02
N THR A 382 8.68 -16.55 -9.19
CA THR A 382 7.52 -16.84 -10.07
C THR A 382 7.52 -16.08 -11.39
N ALA A 383 8.35 -15.03 -11.56
CA ALA A 383 8.32 -14.12 -12.70
C ALA A 383 8.40 -14.79 -14.10
N GLU A 384 9.03 -15.95 -14.20
CA GLU A 384 9.15 -16.73 -15.44
C GLU A 384 8.47 -18.12 -15.32
N ARG A 385 7.48 -18.23 -14.43
CA ARG A 385 6.77 -19.49 -14.17
C ARG A 385 5.29 -19.34 -14.40
N GLU A 386 4.74 -20.27 -15.18
CA GLU A 386 3.30 -20.38 -15.36
C GLU A 386 2.60 -20.66 -14.01
N MET A 387 1.49 -20.00 -13.75
CA MET A 387 0.53 -20.45 -12.75
C MET A 387 -0.13 -21.73 -13.28
N THR A 388 0.24 -22.88 -12.74
CA THR A 388 -0.21 -24.20 -13.21
C THR A 388 -1.53 -24.64 -12.61
N SER A 389 -1.96 -24.04 -11.52
CA SER A 389 -3.29 -24.28 -10.93
C SER A 389 -3.77 -23.11 -10.06
N HIS A 390 -5.08 -22.96 -10.02
CA HIS A 390 -5.82 -22.19 -9.03
C HIS A 390 -7.03 -23.02 -8.58
N CYS A 391 -7.25 -23.14 -7.27
CA CYS A 391 -8.38 -23.90 -6.74
C CYS A 391 -8.87 -23.33 -5.39
N PHE A 392 -10.15 -23.55 -5.13
CA PHE A 392 -10.78 -23.30 -3.84
C PHE A 392 -10.69 -24.57 -2.97
N LEU A 393 -10.15 -24.44 -1.76
CA LEU A 393 -9.97 -25.57 -0.84
C LEU A 393 -11.19 -25.78 0.07
N THR A 394 -12.10 -24.81 0.13
CA THR A 394 -13.32 -24.84 0.94
C THR A 394 -14.57 -24.61 0.10
N ALA A 395 -15.70 -25.13 0.56
CA ALA A 395 -16.97 -25.03 -0.18
C ALA A 395 -17.55 -23.60 -0.21
N ASP A 396 -17.14 -22.75 0.74
CA ASP A 396 -17.49 -21.33 0.79
C ASP A 396 -16.53 -20.45 -0.02
N GLU A 397 -15.55 -21.09 -0.71
CA GLU A 397 -14.54 -20.45 -1.56
C GLU A 397 -13.67 -19.41 -0.81
N CYS A 398 -13.60 -19.52 0.52
CA CYS A 398 -12.84 -18.59 1.33
C CYS A 398 -11.36 -18.95 1.46
N VAL A 399 -10.97 -20.19 1.17
CA VAL A 399 -9.57 -20.62 1.17
C VAL A 399 -9.15 -21.00 -0.25
N GLU A 400 -8.13 -20.32 -0.74
CA GLU A 400 -7.65 -20.47 -2.10
C GLU A 400 -6.20 -20.96 -2.12
N GLN A 401 -5.88 -21.67 -3.20
CA GLN A 401 -4.51 -22.14 -3.43
C GLN A 401 -4.13 -21.95 -4.89
N THR A 402 -2.92 -21.46 -5.11
CA THR A 402 -2.27 -21.37 -6.42
C THR A 402 -0.97 -22.16 -6.43
N THR A 403 -0.53 -22.54 -7.63
CA THR A 403 0.73 -23.26 -7.82
C THR A 403 1.49 -22.69 -9.01
N PHE A 404 2.79 -22.41 -8.83
CA PHE A 404 3.73 -21.96 -9.87
C PHE A 404 4.91 -22.95 -9.92
N GLY A 405 4.78 -24.02 -10.69
CA GLY A 405 5.77 -25.09 -10.70
C GLY A 405 5.90 -25.76 -9.32
N ASP A 406 7.03 -25.54 -8.64
CA ASP A 406 7.30 -26.05 -7.28
C ASP A 406 6.97 -25.06 -6.15
N VAL A 407 6.33 -23.94 -6.46
CA VAL A 407 5.83 -22.97 -5.48
C VAL A 407 4.35 -23.22 -5.26
N THR A 408 3.93 -23.46 -4.03
CA THR A 408 2.53 -23.57 -3.64
C THR A 408 2.19 -22.45 -2.66
N ILE A 409 1.11 -21.72 -2.94
CA ILE A 409 0.63 -20.60 -2.11
C ILE A 409 -0.78 -20.95 -1.65
N THR A 410 -1.04 -20.84 -0.37
CA THR A 410 -2.38 -21.03 0.22
C THR A 410 -2.75 -19.77 1.03
N VAL A 411 -3.94 -19.24 0.82
CA VAL A 411 -4.43 -18.04 1.52
C VAL A 411 -5.83 -18.30 2.09
N ASN A 412 -6.05 -17.89 3.32
CA ASN A 412 -7.37 -17.92 3.95
C ASN A 412 -7.98 -16.51 3.98
N PHE A 413 -8.98 -16.24 3.15
CA PHE A 413 -9.77 -15.01 3.17
C PHE A 413 -10.96 -15.06 4.14
N GLY A 414 -11.28 -16.24 4.67
CA GLY A 414 -12.39 -16.46 5.59
C GLY A 414 -12.10 -15.95 7.01
N ALA A 415 -13.13 -15.51 7.70
CA ALA A 415 -13.02 -15.02 9.09
C ALA A 415 -12.65 -16.12 10.12
N GLN A 416 -12.81 -17.40 9.75
CA GLN A 416 -12.47 -18.52 10.64
C GLN A 416 -11.10 -19.08 10.29
N PRO A 417 -10.29 -19.45 11.30
CA PRO A 417 -8.99 -20.09 11.05
C PRO A 417 -9.14 -21.38 10.23
N TYR A 418 -8.28 -21.55 9.24
CA TYR A 418 -8.23 -22.74 8.40
C TYR A 418 -7.04 -23.62 8.75
N THR A 419 -7.27 -24.93 8.94
CA THR A 419 -6.20 -25.90 9.16
C THR A 419 -5.80 -26.57 7.87
N CYS A 420 -4.57 -26.33 7.43
CA CYS A 420 -3.98 -26.97 6.26
C CYS A 420 -3.68 -28.46 6.50
N ALA A 421 -3.48 -29.22 5.43
CA ALA A 421 -3.18 -30.66 5.49
C ALA A 421 -1.88 -30.99 6.24
N ASP A 422 -0.92 -30.08 6.28
CA ASP A 422 0.36 -30.20 7.02
C ASP A 422 0.24 -29.83 8.51
N GLY A 423 -0.94 -29.42 8.95
CA GLY A 423 -1.23 -29.00 10.33
C GLY A 423 -0.95 -27.51 10.59
N SER A 424 -0.56 -26.72 9.60
CA SER A 424 -0.50 -25.28 9.71
C SER A 424 -1.89 -24.70 9.88
N VAL A 425 -2.04 -23.60 10.65
CA VAL A 425 -3.33 -22.96 10.92
C VAL A 425 -3.25 -21.51 10.52
N LEU A 426 -4.05 -21.14 9.49
CA LEU A 426 -4.07 -19.82 8.90
C LEU A 426 -5.25 -19.01 9.47
N PRO A 427 -4.99 -17.89 10.15
CA PRO A 427 -6.06 -16.94 10.54
C PRO A 427 -6.63 -16.27 9.29
N GLN A 428 -7.57 -15.34 9.44
CA GLN A 428 -8.02 -14.51 8.33
C GLN A 428 -6.83 -13.76 7.70
N TYR A 429 -6.74 -13.75 6.37
CA TYR A 429 -5.60 -13.26 5.56
C TYR A 429 -4.27 -13.96 5.88
N GLY A 430 -4.31 -15.00 6.68
CA GLY A 430 -3.18 -15.89 6.88
C GLY A 430 -2.83 -16.63 5.59
N PHE A 431 -1.55 -16.87 5.39
CA PHE A 431 -1.06 -17.51 4.18
C PHE A 431 0.13 -18.44 4.46
N THR A 432 0.39 -19.32 3.53
CA THR A 432 1.66 -20.02 3.38
C THR A 432 2.16 -19.93 1.94
N VAL A 433 3.45 -19.66 1.78
CA VAL A 433 4.20 -19.83 0.54
C VAL A 433 5.21 -20.93 0.80
N VAL A 434 5.18 -21.99 0.01
CA VAL A 434 6.06 -23.15 0.19
C VAL A 434 6.74 -23.49 -1.14
N SER A 435 8.06 -23.40 -1.15
CA SER A 435 8.92 -23.87 -2.23
C SER A 435 10.22 -24.45 -1.66
N PRO A 436 11.08 -25.07 -2.46
CA PRO A 436 12.40 -25.52 -1.98
C PRO A 436 13.24 -24.40 -1.35
N SER A 437 13.28 -23.19 -1.97
CA SER A 437 14.18 -22.09 -1.62
C SER A 437 13.49 -20.89 -0.96
N LEU A 438 12.15 -20.91 -0.84
CA LEU A 438 11.36 -19.86 -0.19
C LEU A 438 10.24 -20.51 0.62
N GLU A 439 10.20 -20.23 1.93
CA GLU A 439 9.06 -20.49 2.81
C GLU A 439 8.63 -19.17 3.44
N ALA A 440 7.34 -18.80 3.31
CA ALA A 440 6.80 -17.63 4.00
C ALA A 440 5.42 -17.97 4.58
N PHE A 441 5.08 -17.36 5.70
CA PHE A 441 3.78 -17.57 6.32
C PHE A 441 3.34 -16.40 7.20
N TYR A 442 2.02 -16.21 7.27
CA TYR A 442 1.33 -15.62 8.39
C TYR A 442 0.35 -16.67 8.95
N ALA A 443 0.61 -17.14 10.15
CA ALA A 443 -0.10 -18.28 10.73
C ALA A 443 -0.17 -18.19 12.25
N VAL A 444 -1.19 -18.83 12.86
CA VAL A 444 -1.28 -19.07 14.31
C VAL A 444 -0.65 -20.40 14.72
N ARG A 445 -0.33 -21.24 13.75
CA ARG A 445 0.50 -22.44 13.91
C ARG A 445 1.24 -22.73 12.61
N TYR A 446 2.54 -22.96 12.68
CA TYR A 446 3.36 -23.37 11.54
C TYR A 446 4.48 -24.31 11.96
N ASN A 447 4.68 -25.40 11.21
CA ASN A 447 5.74 -26.39 11.45
C ASN A 447 5.85 -26.85 12.92
N GLY A 448 4.68 -27.03 13.59
CA GLY A 448 4.57 -27.49 14.98
C GLY A 448 4.99 -26.45 16.03
N VAL A 449 5.04 -25.17 15.68
CA VAL A 449 5.14 -24.04 16.59
C VAL A 449 3.79 -23.33 16.63
N ASP A 450 3.30 -23.03 17.83
CA ASP A 450 2.06 -22.26 18.05
C ASP A 450 2.40 -20.78 18.24
N TYR A 451 1.65 -19.92 17.58
CA TYR A 451 1.74 -18.46 17.63
C TYR A 451 0.35 -17.90 18.00
N PRO A 452 0.03 -17.76 19.29
CA PRO A 452 -1.33 -17.41 19.75
C PRO A 452 -1.88 -16.13 19.12
N ASP A 453 -1.03 -15.12 18.93
CA ASP A 453 -1.38 -13.83 18.33
C ASP A 453 -1.01 -13.74 16.83
N GLY A 454 -0.69 -14.87 16.23
CA GLY A 454 -0.18 -14.97 14.88
C GLY A 454 1.25 -14.45 14.73
N ALA A 455 2.01 -15.06 13.83
CA ALA A 455 3.36 -14.60 13.48
C ALA A 455 3.59 -14.63 11.98
N MET A 456 4.44 -13.73 11.49
CA MET A 456 4.81 -13.65 10.08
C MET A 456 6.33 -13.80 9.92
N PHE A 457 6.70 -14.78 9.09
CA PHE A 457 8.09 -15.07 8.74
C PHE A 457 8.26 -15.26 7.24
N VAL A 458 9.46 -14.94 6.77
CA VAL A 458 9.97 -15.30 5.45
C VAL A 458 11.34 -15.92 5.59
N LEU A 459 11.51 -17.15 5.06
CA LEU A 459 12.79 -17.84 5.00
C LEU A 459 13.19 -18.01 3.56
N SER A 460 14.41 -17.68 3.22
CA SER A 460 14.95 -17.82 1.87
C SER A 460 16.40 -18.27 1.87
N THR A 461 16.82 -18.85 0.74
CA THR A 461 18.23 -19.15 0.46
C THR A 461 18.70 -18.31 -0.73
N ASP A 462 19.84 -17.63 -0.59
CA ASP A 462 20.36 -16.73 -1.63
C ASP A 462 20.86 -17.49 -2.87
N ASP A 463 21.27 -18.75 -2.67
CA ASP A 463 21.81 -19.62 -3.72
C ASP A 463 20.77 -20.56 -4.36
N GLY A 464 19.48 -20.42 -3.98
CA GLY A 464 18.40 -21.28 -4.45
C GLY A 464 18.44 -22.72 -3.91
N SER A 465 19.31 -23.01 -2.94
CA SER A 465 19.35 -24.33 -2.30
C SER A 465 18.11 -24.59 -1.46
N ALA A 466 17.79 -25.87 -1.23
CA ALA A 466 16.60 -26.20 -0.46
C ALA A 466 16.78 -25.81 1.04
N ILE A 467 15.84 -25.02 1.59
CA ILE A 467 15.82 -24.54 2.98
C ILE A 467 16.03 -25.69 3.96
N ARG A 468 15.40 -26.84 3.70
CA ARG A 468 15.46 -28.01 4.59
C ARG A 468 16.84 -28.64 4.69
N SER A 469 17.73 -28.41 3.72
CA SER A 469 19.10 -28.95 3.68
C SER A 469 20.18 -27.88 3.71
N ALA A 470 19.82 -26.63 3.52
CA ALA A 470 20.75 -25.50 3.51
C ALA A 470 21.55 -25.41 4.82
N SER A 471 22.82 -25.00 4.71
CA SER A 471 23.66 -24.72 5.88
C SER A 471 23.36 -23.37 6.50
N LYS A 472 22.75 -22.46 5.73
CA LYS A 472 22.36 -21.11 6.10
C LYS A 472 21.03 -20.76 5.45
N VAL A 473 20.21 -19.93 6.10
CA VAL A 473 19.00 -19.34 5.57
C VAL A 473 18.89 -17.89 6.04
N THR A 474 18.42 -17.02 5.17
CA THR A 474 17.99 -15.68 5.56
C THR A 474 16.57 -15.78 6.10
N VAL A 475 16.35 -15.25 7.29
CA VAL A 475 15.04 -15.22 7.96
C VAL A 475 14.65 -13.76 8.18
N TYR A 476 13.45 -13.42 7.75
CA TYR A 476 12.78 -12.18 8.08
C TYR A 476 11.62 -12.49 9.03
N HIS A 477 11.59 -11.85 10.19
CA HIS A 477 10.53 -11.93 11.17
C HIS A 477 9.86 -10.55 11.29
N ALA A 478 8.61 -10.47 10.89
CA ALA A 478 7.87 -9.21 10.85
C ALA A 478 7.19 -8.89 12.18
N PHE A 479 6.45 -9.85 12.74
CA PHE A 479 5.69 -9.68 13.96
C PHE A 479 5.33 -11.01 14.61
N GLY A 480 4.85 -10.95 15.86
CA GLY A 480 4.47 -12.10 16.67
C GLY A 480 5.65 -12.70 17.43
N ASP A 481 5.48 -13.92 17.95
CA ASP A 481 6.55 -14.63 18.65
C ASP A 481 7.72 -14.96 17.72
N GLY A 482 8.94 -14.67 18.16
CA GLY A 482 10.17 -14.80 17.36
C GLY A 482 10.69 -16.21 17.19
N ASP A 483 10.02 -17.24 17.71
CA ASP A 483 10.49 -18.60 17.66
C ASP A 483 10.12 -19.29 16.35
N ILE A 484 11.11 -19.77 15.61
CA ILE A 484 10.91 -20.49 14.35
C ILE A 484 11.61 -21.85 14.34
N ARG A 485 10.95 -22.86 13.78
CA ARG A 485 11.54 -24.18 13.62
C ARG A 485 12.18 -24.34 12.23
N TRP A 486 13.49 -24.49 12.23
CA TRP A 486 14.26 -24.81 11.03
C TRP A 486 15.11 -26.06 11.24
N ARG A 487 15.08 -27.00 10.29
CA ARG A 487 15.78 -28.31 10.35
C ARG A 487 15.53 -29.07 11.66
N GLY A 488 14.28 -29.03 12.13
CA GLY A 488 13.84 -29.71 13.36
C GLY A 488 14.27 -29.05 14.68
N LYS A 489 15.04 -27.97 14.62
CA LYS A 489 15.49 -27.20 15.79
C LYS A 489 14.73 -25.88 15.88
N LEU A 490 14.52 -25.38 17.10
CA LEU A 490 13.87 -24.11 17.36
C LEU A 490 14.93 -23.01 17.48
N TYR A 491 14.70 -21.87 16.86
CA TYR A 491 15.55 -20.67 16.92
C TYR A 491 14.67 -19.47 17.25
N SER A 492 15.21 -18.50 17.99
CA SER A 492 14.55 -17.22 18.24
C SER A 492 15.15 -16.17 17.31
N VAL A 493 14.29 -15.46 16.59
CA VAL A 493 14.65 -14.51 15.52
C VAL A 493 13.95 -13.19 15.77
N SER A 494 14.65 -12.09 15.50
CA SER A 494 14.08 -10.74 15.53
C SER A 494 14.56 -10.00 14.28
N GLY A 495 13.60 -9.41 13.54
CA GLY A 495 13.90 -8.69 12.30
C GLY A 495 14.49 -9.60 11.21
N LYS A 496 15.42 -9.06 10.41
CA LYS A 496 16.07 -9.79 9.31
C LYS A 496 17.46 -10.25 9.70
N GLN A 497 17.71 -11.56 9.67
CA GLN A 497 19.01 -12.13 10.01
C GLN A 497 19.30 -13.43 9.27
N GLU A 498 20.56 -13.81 9.20
CA GLU A 498 20.99 -15.13 8.72
C GLU A 498 21.00 -16.14 9.89
N LEU A 499 20.36 -17.29 9.71
CA LEU A 499 20.52 -18.45 10.57
C LEU A 499 21.48 -19.45 9.94
N SER A 500 22.37 -19.98 10.75
CA SER A 500 23.33 -21.01 10.38
C SER A 500 23.10 -22.30 11.18
N VAL A 501 23.47 -23.46 10.64
CA VAL A 501 23.45 -24.74 11.36
C VAL A 501 24.37 -24.75 12.59
N SER A 502 25.33 -23.84 12.67
CA SER A 502 26.21 -23.63 13.82
C SER A 502 25.57 -22.82 14.94
N ASP A 503 24.44 -22.14 14.70
CA ASP A 503 23.79 -21.32 15.71
C ASP A 503 23.18 -22.18 16.81
N THR A 504 23.14 -21.64 18.04
CA THR A 504 22.62 -22.36 19.18
C THR A 504 21.10 -22.37 19.16
N PRO A 505 20.45 -23.56 19.08
CA PRO A 505 19.00 -23.63 19.16
C PRO A 505 18.46 -23.25 20.53
N VAL A 506 17.25 -22.72 20.59
CA VAL A 506 16.50 -22.54 21.82
C VAL A 506 16.06 -23.92 22.34
N VAL A 507 16.38 -24.24 23.57
CA VAL A 507 15.88 -25.46 24.23
C VAL A 507 14.47 -25.16 24.75
N PRO A 508 13.42 -25.88 24.31
CA PRO A 508 12.07 -25.69 24.88
C PRO A 508 12.08 -25.88 26.38
N VAL A 509 11.79 -24.84 27.13
CA VAL A 509 11.60 -24.95 28.59
C VAL A 509 10.22 -25.54 28.81
N THR A 510 10.15 -26.76 29.31
CA THR A 510 8.89 -27.37 29.79
C THR A 510 8.30 -26.43 30.85
N PRO A 511 7.01 -26.03 30.80
CA PRO A 511 6.46 -25.10 31.77
C PRO A 511 6.43 -25.74 33.16
N SER A 512 7.29 -25.30 34.04
CA SER A 512 7.12 -25.46 35.48
C SER A 512 6.41 -24.21 36.00
N ALA A 513 5.43 -24.43 36.89
CA ALA A 513 4.48 -23.45 37.43
C ALA A 513 5.09 -22.10 37.86
N PRO A 514 4.28 -21.02 37.96
CA PRO A 514 4.77 -19.64 37.96
C PRO A 514 5.45 -19.27 39.26
N ALA A 515 6.69 -18.85 39.16
CA ALA A 515 7.37 -18.08 40.18
C ALA A 515 7.77 -16.72 39.62
N GLY A 516 7.29 -15.74 40.29
CA GLY A 516 7.40 -14.30 40.27
C GLY A 516 8.40 -13.58 39.36
N SER A 517 7.86 -12.50 38.82
CA SER A 517 8.50 -11.32 38.27
C SER A 517 10.03 -11.19 38.46
N GLY A 518 10.76 -11.23 37.33
CA GLY A 518 12.15 -10.82 37.25
C GLY A 518 12.40 -10.10 35.94
N ALA A 519 12.70 -8.84 36.06
CA ALA A 519 12.88 -7.86 34.99
C ALA A 519 13.77 -8.38 33.87
N SER A 520 13.25 -8.22 32.62
CA SER A 520 14.03 -8.20 31.39
C SER A 520 15.04 -7.04 31.48
N GLY A 521 16.32 -7.37 31.46
CA GLY A 521 17.38 -6.35 31.40
C GLY A 521 17.45 -5.72 30.05
N THR A 522 16.80 -4.59 29.89
CA THR A 522 17.14 -3.63 28.81
C THR A 522 18.59 -3.22 29.01
N LYS A 523 19.45 -3.49 28.02
CA LYS A 523 20.78 -2.91 27.95
C LYS A 523 20.59 -1.40 27.94
N GLU A 524 21.03 -0.73 29.01
CA GLU A 524 20.93 0.72 29.09
C GLU A 524 21.69 1.31 27.89
N PRO A 525 21.13 2.25 27.12
CA PRO A 525 21.81 2.85 25.98
C PRO A 525 23.15 3.45 26.46
N ALA A 526 24.21 3.30 25.65
CA ALA A 526 25.50 3.84 25.98
C ALA A 526 25.41 5.32 26.30
N VAL A 527 26.16 5.77 27.30
CA VAL A 527 26.24 7.19 27.61
C VAL A 527 26.97 7.88 26.46
N LEU A 528 26.23 8.65 25.65
CA LEU A 528 26.82 9.40 24.54
C LEU A 528 27.83 10.45 25.07
N PRO A 529 28.94 10.66 24.37
CA PRO A 529 29.92 11.69 24.76
C PRO A 529 29.46 13.12 24.38
N PHE A 530 28.32 13.25 23.72
CA PHE A 530 27.86 14.51 23.16
C PHE A 530 27.09 15.35 24.18
N THR A 531 27.45 16.61 24.30
CA THR A 531 26.80 17.55 25.26
C THR A 531 25.56 18.22 24.69
N ASP A 532 25.35 18.12 23.41
CA ASP A 532 24.24 18.67 22.62
C ASP A 532 23.19 17.61 22.24
N VAL A 533 23.26 16.41 22.85
CA VAL A 533 22.27 15.33 22.71
C VAL A 533 21.90 14.87 24.12
N ALA A 534 20.69 15.21 24.54
CA ALA A 534 20.18 14.86 25.86
C ALA A 534 19.36 13.57 25.80
N LYS A 535 19.33 12.78 26.89
CA LYS A 535 18.58 11.50 26.96
C LYS A 535 17.09 11.64 26.66
N GLN A 536 16.51 12.80 26.82
CA GLN A 536 15.10 13.10 26.54
C GLN A 536 14.84 13.60 25.13
N ASP A 537 15.88 13.78 24.32
CA ASP A 537 15.71 14.20 22.92
C ASP A 537 15.15 13.02 22.12
N TRP A 538 14.15 13.28 21.29
CA TRP A 538 13.47 12.24 20.48
C TRP A 538 14.43 11.46 19.57
N PHE A 539 15.52 12.08 19.15
CA PHE A 539 16.57 11.48 18.32
C PHE A 539 17.72 10.83 19.11
N TYR A 540 17.61 10.72 20.47
CA TYR A 540 18.70 10.18 21.30
C TYR A 540 19.07 8.74 20.91
N GLY A 541 18.05 7.91 20.65
CA GLY A 541 18.23 6.50 20.26
C GLY A 541 18.99 6.38 18.94
N ASP A 542 18.60 7.19 17.95
CA ASP A 542 19.24 7.20 16.61
C ASP A 542 20.69 7.64 16.68
N VAL A 543 20.97 8.69 17.47
CA VAL A 543 22.35 9.16 17.68
C VAL A 543 23.19 8.11 18.43
N ALA A 544 22.61 7.40 19.39
CA ALA A 544 23.29 6.33 20.09
C ALA A 544 23.64 5.19 19.13
N TYR A 545 22.70 4.79 18.29
CA TYR A 545 22.90 3.75 17.27
C TYR A 545 24.02 4.12 16.29
N VAL A 546 23.92 5.26 15.61
CA VAL A 546 24.90 5.63 14.58
C VAL A 546 26.31 5.86 15.19
N TYR A 547 26.36 6.22 16.46
CA TYR A 547 27.61 6.36 17.19
C TYR A 547 28.21 5.00 17.61
N GLU A 548 27.41 4.11 18.21
CA GLU A 548 27.84 2.77 18.63
C GLU A 548 28.30 1.92 17.45
N ASN A 549 27.62 2.04 16.32
CA ASN A 549 27.97 1.33 15.08
C ASN A 549 29.05 2.05 14.25
N SER A 550 29.63 3.13 14.78
CA SER A 550 30.69 3.91 14.12
C SER A 550 30.28 4.51 12.76
N LEU A 551 28.98 4.63 12.50
CA LEU A 551 28.43 5.23 11.28
C LEU A 551 28.60 6.75 11.29
N MET A 552 28.33 7.40 12.44
CA MET A 552 28.53 8.82 12.67
C MET A 552 29.27 9.04 14.01
N ASN A 553 30.32 9.87 13.98
CA ASN A 553 31.18 10.12 15.16
C ASN A 553 30.99 11.53 15.73
N GLY A 554 29.95 12.25 15.31
CA GLY A 554 29.77 13.67 15.62
C GLY A 554 30.70 14.60 14.87
N VAL A 555 30.51 15.91 15.05
CA VAL A 555 31.36 16.96 14.44
C VAL A 555 32.56 17.25 15.31
N SER A 556 32.55 16.83 16.58
CA SER A 556 33.66 16.86 17.50
C SER A 556 33.56 15.72 18.53
N LYS A 557 34.54 15.56 19.39
CA LYS A 557 34.49 14.54 20.46
C LYS A 557 33.33 14.71 21.45
N THR A 558 32.76 15.89 21.52
CA THR A 558 31.69 16.23 22.50
C THR A 558 30.48 16.90 21.87
N THR A 559 30.42 16.99 20.54
CA THR A 559 29.31 17.64 19.82
C THR A 559 28.89 16.79 18.65
N PHE A 560 27.62 16.43 18.58
CA PHE A 560 27.01 15.69 17.46
C PHE A 560 26.50 16.62 16.37
N ALA A 561 25.92 17.75 16.76
CA ALA A 561 25.27 18.79 15.94
C ALA A 561 24.03 18.27 15.17
N PRO A 562 22.98 17.78 15.88
CA PRO A 562 21.81 17.18 15.25
C PRO A 562 21.03 18.15 14.34
N GLY A 563 21.09 19.46 14.60
CA GLY A 563 20.46 20.48 13.74
C GLY A 563 21.30 20.89 12.51
N GLN A 564 22.46 20.29 12.26
CA GLN A 564 23.30 20.64 11.12
C GLN A 564 22.82 19.93 9.85
N LYS A 565 22.75 20.66 8.73
CA LYS A 565 22.40 20.07 7.43
C LYS A 565 23.44 19.02 7.01
N THR A 566 22.97 17.85 6.66
CA THR A 566 23.79 16.76 6.15
C THR A 566 24.31 17.07 4.76
N THR A 567 25.61 16.89 4.54
CA THR A 567 26.25 17.10 3.24
C THR A 567 26.29 15.79 2.44
N ARG A 568 26.43 15.87 1.11
CA ARG A 568 26.67 14.69 0.25
C ARG A 568 27.84 13.84 0.74
N ALA A 569 28.95 14.48 1.15
CA ALA A 569 30.13 13.80 1.69
C ALA A 569 29.81 13.03 2.99
N MET A 570 28.95 13.55 3.87
CA MET A 570 28.52 12.85 5.07
C MET A 570 27.70 11.61 4.72
N ILE A 571 26.73 11.74 3.81
CA ILE A 571 25.89 10.61 3.36
C ILE A 571 26.76 9.49 2.77
N VAL A 572 27.66 9.83 1.85
CA VAL A 572 28.57 8.86 1.22
C VAL A 572 29.48 8.19 2.26
N THR A 573 29.91 8.93 3.28
CA THR A 573 30.74 8.36 4.36
C THR A 573 29.95 7.38 5.22
N ILE A 574 28.66 7.64 5.47
CA ILE A 574 27.79 6.73 6.20
C ILE A 574 27.58 5.43 5.39
N LEU A 575 27.24 5.54 4.11
CA LEU A 575 27.07 4.38 3.22
C LEU A 575 28.34 3.53 3.14
N TRP A 576 29.49 4.17 2.98
CA TRP A 576 30.79 3.49 2.95
C TRP A 576 31.09 2.74 4.27
N ARG A 577 30.72 3.32 5.41
CA ARG A 577 30.88 2.68 6.73
C ARG A 577 29.90 1.54 6.95
N LEU A 578 28.68 1.66 6.45
CA LEU A 578 27.69 0.56 6.46
C LEU A 578 28.20 -0.67 5.71
N GLU A 579 28.91 -0.46 4.59
CA GLU A 579 29.56 -1.52 3.81
C GLU A 579 30.90 -2.01 4.42
N GLY A 580 31.19 -1.64 5.67
CA GLY A 580 32.41 -2.05 6.38
C GLY A 580 33.68 -1.32 5.95
N SER A 581 33.55 -0.13 5.36
CA SER A 581 34.67 0.72 4.95
C SER A 581 35.63 0.07 3.94
N PRO A 582 35.15 -0.48 2.82
CA PRO A 582 36.01 -1.14 1.83
C PRO A 582 37.00 -0.16 1.20
N ALA A 583 38.22 -0.62 0.95
CA ALA A 583 39.26 0.21 0.30
C ALA A 583 38.95 0.35 -1.19
N ALA A 584 38.92 1.58 -1.69
CA ALA A 584 38.89 1.86 -3.12
C ALA A 584 40.25 1.54 -3.79
N LYS A 585 40.21 1.11 -5.06
CA LYS A 585 41.44 0.79 -5.83
C LYS A 585 42.17 2.03 -6.29
N GLU A 586 41.41 3.09 -6.59
CA GLU A 586 41.94 4.36 -7.08
C GLU A 586 41.30 5.55 -6.35
N ALA A 587 41.91 6.72 -6.42
CA ALA A 587 41.32 7.96 -5.92
C ALA A 587 40.13 8.38 -6.79
N SER A 588 39.17 9.12 -6.24
CA SER A 588 37.91 9.48 -6.91
C SER A 588 38.06 10.31 -8.20
N GLY A 589 39.21 10.95 -8.40
CA GLY A 589 39.45 11.84 -9.54
C GLY A 589 38.73 13.20 -9.47
N PHE A 590 37.91 13.45 -8.44
CA PHE A 590 37.20 14.72 -8.27
C PHE A 590 38.12 15.80 -7.67
N HIS A 591 38.21 16.98 -8.33
CA HIS A 591 39.14 18.04 -7.89
C HIS A 591 38.70 18.75 -6.61
N ASP A 592 37.45 18.64 -6.22
CA ASP A 592 36.87 19.19 -5.00
C ASP A 592 36.91 18.22 -3.82
N VAL A 593 37.57 17.06 -3.99
CA VAL A 593 37.76 16.03 -2.95
C VAL A 593 39.26 15.90 -2.64
N PRO A 594 39.84 16.77 -1.77
CA PRO A 594 41.24 16.63 -1.38
C PRO A 594 41.47 15.32 -0.60
N ALA A 595 42.58 14.64 -0.86
CA ALA A 595 42.96 13.39 -0.22
C ALA A 595 43.08 13.46 1.33
N SER A 596 43.22 14.67 1.88
CA SER A 596 43.28 14.90 3.33
C SER A 596 41.91 14.96 4.03
N MET A 597 40.84 14.93 3.28
CA MET A 597 39.49 15.03 3.85
C MET A 597 39.03 13.69 4.39
N TYR A 598 38.27 13.70 5.51
CA TYR A 598 37.78 12.50 6.18
C TYR A 598 36.88 11.60 5.30
N TYR A 599 36.30 12.16 4.24
CA TYR A 599 35.45 11.49 3.29
C TYR A 599 36.15 11.05 1.99
N ALA A 600 37.43 11.28 1.86
CA ALA A 600 38.16 11.03 0.59
C ALA A 600 38.07 9.55 0.16
N ASP A 601 38.32 8.63 1.08
CA ASP A 601 38.22 7.18 0.82
C ASP A 601 36.81 6.74 0.51
N ALA A 602 35.82 7.29 1.24
CA ALA A 602 34.43 7.00 1.01
C ALA A 602 33.95 7.48 -0.38
N VAL A 603 34.37 8.67 -0.80
CA VAL A 603 34.04 9.20 -2.12
C VAL A 603 34.74 8.42 -3.23
N ALA A 604 35.97 7.97 -3.00
CA ALA A 604 36.70 7.13 -3.94
C ALA A 604 35.99 5.78 -4.15
N TRP A 605 35.59 5.12 -3.06
CA TRP A 605 34.81 3.90 -3.11
C TRP A 605 33.43 4.10 -3.80
N ALA A 606 32.73 5.19 -3.50
CA ALA A 606 31.44 5.48 -4.09
C ALA A 606 31.53 5.81 -5.59
N ALA A 607 32.64 6.44 -6.03
CA ALA A 607 32.90 6.66 -7.46
C ALA A 607 33.21 5.36 -8.19
N GLU A 608 33.99 4.45 -7.57
CA GLU A 608 34.30 3.13 -8.13
C GLU A 608 33.05 2.23 -8.27
N ASN A 609 32.04 2.43 -7.43
CA ASN A 609 30.78 1.65 -7.42
C ASN A 609 29.60 2.39 -8.08
N ASP A 610 29.86 3.44 -8.87
CA ASP A 610 28.85 4.25 -9.57
C ASP A 610 27.78 4.90 -8.67
N ILE A 611 28.07 5.03 -7.36
CA ILE A 611 27.17 5.68 -6.39
C ILE A 611 27.22 7.20 -6.53
N VAL A 612 28.38 7.74 -6.89
CA VAL A 612 28.58 9.18 -7.15
C VAL A 612 29.34 9.41 -8.45
N ASN A 613 28.82 10.30 -9.30
CA ASN A 613 29.39 10.61 -10.61
C ASN A 613 29.92 12.06 -10.72
N GLY A 614 29.98 12.78 -9.60
CA GLY A 614 30.36 14.20 -9.58
C GLY A 614 29.18 15.12 -9.99
N CYS A 615 29.50 16.39 -10.30
CA CYS A 615 28.55 17.40 -10.83
C CYS A 615 28.99 17.85 -12.20
#